data_2fd9806240ce85c35c9db1056e9d93ee
#
_entry.id   2fd9806240ce85c35c9db1056e9d93ee
#
_cell.length_a   1.000
_cell.length_b   1.000
_cell.length_c   1.000
_cell.angle_alpha   90.00
_cell.angle_beta   90.00
_cell.angle_gamma   90.00
#
_symmetry.space_group_name_H-M   'P 1'
#
loop_
_entity.id
_entity.type
_entity.pdbx_description
1 polymer ?
#
loop_
_entity_poly.entity_id
_entity_poly.type
_entity_poly.pdbx_seq_one_letter_code
_entity_poly.pdbx_strand_id
1 'polypeptide(L)'
;MPTLGIAIVGTGMIGAVHRRAALLAGAEVRGVAASSAQRAREMAQLWNVPRAYRDIEEVIADPQVQVVHVCTPNHLHRAMAQAALEAGKHVICEKPLATTLDDAQALAALAASTGLVATVPFVYRYHPVIREARARIAQGDLGPLHLIHGSYLQDWLLDPASNNWRVDPALGGTSRVFADIGSHWCDLVEWVSGEGFAEVNAAFSTVIAERGAVSGQSFSTPTAASAMQAVTSEDVAAAMFRTGAGTLASLTVSQVSAGRHNRLWFEIDGAKASVAFNQEDAERLWIGLPDQREETFMRGPGAGSAEQRRLSVLPAGHAQGYAQCFEAFVADTYRAIEGERPQGLPTFKDGLRSARIVDRVIASARSRAWTTIG
;
A
#
# COMPACT_ATOMS: atom_id res chain seq x y z
N MET A 1 -29.85 0.06 1.80
CA MET A 1 -29.37 1.01 0.77
C MET A 1 -29.21 0.25 -0.55
N PRO A 2 -29.27 0.89 -1.71
CA PRO A 2 -28.98 0.19 -2.96
C PRO A 2 -27.53 -0.32 -2.94
N THR A 3 -27.33 -1.53 -3.48
CA THR A 3 -26.03 -2.17 -3.58
C THR A 3 -25.11 -1.34 -4.47
N LEU A 4 -23.89 -1.00 -4.01
CA LEU A 4 -22.93 -0.24 -4.81
C LEU A 4 -22.51 -1.03 -6.06
N GLY A 5 -22.68 -0.44 -7.23
CA GLY A 5 -22.16 -0.96 -8.49
C GLY A 5 -20.70 -0.54 -8.68
N ILE A 6 -19.82 -1.50 -8.92
CA ILE A 6 -18.40 -1.21 -9.09
C ILE A 6 -17.84 -1.77 -10.40
N ALA A 7 -16.77 -1.18 -10.92
CA ALA A 7 -15.96 -1.75 -11.99
C ALA A 7 -14.51 -1.92 -11.54
N ILE A 8 -13.86 -2.98 -12.04
CA ILE A 8 -12.43 -3.24 -11.79
C ILE A 8 -11.66 -3.05 -13.08
N VAL A 9 -10.72 -2.11 -13.07
CA VAL A 9 -9.83 -1.81 -14.19
C VAL A 9 -8.44 -2.34 -13.87
N GLY A 10 -8.06 -3.42 -14.57
CA GLY A 10 -6.87 -4.21 -14.28
C GLY A 10 -7.22 -5.54 -13.60
N THR A 11 -7.00 -6.64 -14.32
CA THR A 11 -7.45 -8.00 -13.93
C THR A 11 -6.28 -8.91 -13.52
N GLY A 12 -5.18 -8.32 -13.01
CA GLY A 12 -4.05 -9.04 -12.43
C GLY A 12 -4.38 -9.58 -11.01
N MET A 13 -3.33 -10.05 -10.32
CA MET A 13 -3.45 -10.60 -8.95
C MET A 13 -4.16 -9.60 -8.02
N ILE A 14 -3.76 -8.32 -8.06
CA ILE A 14 -4.34 -7.32 -7.16
C ILE A 14 -5.82 -7.02 -7.53
N GLY A 15 -6.18 -7.04 -8.81
CA GLY A 15 -7.57 -6.92 -9.23
C GLY A 15 -8.46 -8.04 -8.68
N ALA A 16 -7.94 -9.26 -8.58
CA ALA A 16 -8.65 -10.38 -7.96
C ALA A 16 -8.85 -10.16 -6.44
N VAL A 17 -7.86 -9.56 -5.76
CA VAL A 17 -7.98 -9.19 -4.34
C VAL A 17 -9.07 -8.13 -4.15
N HIS A 18 -9.06 -7.07 -4.99
CA HIS A 18 -10.12 -6.03 -4.96
C HIS A 18 -11.51 -6.61 -5.23
N ARG A 19 -11.62 -7.52 -6.21
CA ARG A 19 -12.90 -8.19 -6.49
C ARG A 19 -13.42 -8.95 -5.27
N ARG A 20 -12.57 -9.75 -4.65
CA ARG A 20 -12.95 -10.49 -3.43
C ARG A 20 -13.39 -9.55 -2.32
N ALA A 21 -12.62 -8.52 -2.04
CA ALA A 21 -12.94 -7.55 -0.99
C ALA A 21 -14.26 -6.81 -1.28
N ALA A 22 -14.49 -6.40 -2.53
CA ALA A 22 -15.72 -5.73 -2.95
C ALA A 22 -16.96 -6.60 -2.77
N LEU A 23 -16.90 -7.87 -3.17
CA LEU A 23 -18.00 -8.83 -3.00
C LEU A 23 -18.31 -9.06 -1.52
N LEU A 24 -17.28 -9.21 -0.67
CA LEU A 24 -17.46 -9.39 0.77
C LEU A 24 -18.03 -8.14 1.45
N ALA A 25 -17.73 -6.95 0.91
CA ALA A 25 -18.31 -5.69 1.34
C ALA A 25 -19.72 -5.42 0.78
N GLY A 26 -20.33 -6.40 0.07
CA GLY A 26 -21.70 -6.32 -0.44
C GLY A 26 -21.86 -5.54 -1.75
N ALA A 27 -20.79 -5.19 -2.45
CA ALA A 27 -20.88 -4.52 -3.75
C ALA A 27 -21.18 -5.50 -4.89
N GLU A 28 -21.77 -4.97 -5.97
CA GLU A 28 -21.99 -5.71 -7.22
C GLU A 28 -20.92 -5.31 -8.26
N VAL A 29 -20.14 -6.29 -8.71
CA VAL A 29 -19.16 -6.07 -9.78
C VAL A 29 -19.90 -6.03 -11.11
N ARG A 30 -20.10 -4.83 -11.66
CA ARG A 30 -20.80 -4.57 -12.92
C ARG A 30 -19.99 -5.01 -14.13
N GLY A 31 -18.65 -4.95 -14.02
CA GLY A 31 -17.79 -5.40 -15.10
C GLY A 31 -16.32 -5.16 -14.82
N VAL A 32 -15.52 -5.56 -15.81
CA VAL A 32 -14.06 -5.46 -15.77
C VAL A 32 -13.52 -4.88 -17.06
N ALA A 33 -12.42 -4.11 -16.96
CA ALA A 33 -11.56 -3.73 -18.06
C ALA A 33 -10.16 -4.33 -17.86
N ALA A 34 -9.49 -4.68 -18.94
CA ALA A 34 -8.17 -5.31 -18.92
C ALA A 34 -7.25 -4.72 -19.99
N SER A 35 -6.03 -5.28 -20.14
CA SER A 35 -5.03 -4.81 -21.12
C SER A 35 -5.48 -4.97 -22.59
N SER A 36 -6.53 -5.74 -22.84
CA SER A 36 -7.18 -5.87 -24.14
C SER A 36 -8.65 -6.26 -23.98
N ALA A 37 -9.47 -5.95 -25.00
CA ALA A 37 -10.88 -6.33 -25.02
C ALA A 37 -11.07 -7.85 -24.97
N GLN A 38 -10.16 -8.64 -25.55
CA GLN A 38 -10.20 -10.10 -25.46
C GLN A 38 -9.96 -10.54 -24.00
N ARG A 39 -8.91 -10.01 -23.36
CA ARG A 39 -8.61 -10.33 -21.97
C ARG A 39 -9.75 -9.90 -21.02
N ALA A 40 -10.38 -8.76 -21.29
CA ALA A 40 -11.55 -8.33 -20.52
C ALA A 40 -12.70 -9.33 -20.61
N ARG A 41 -13.01 -9.85 -21.82
CA ARG A 41 -14.04 -10.89 -22.02
C ARG A 41 -13.70 -12.19 -21.29
N GLU A 42 -12.47 -12.69 -21.41
CA GLU A 42 -12.02 -13.89 -20.70
C GLU A 42 -12.18 -13.74 -19.18
N MET A 43 -11.78 -12.59 -18.65
CA MET A 43 -11.86 -12.33 -17.22
C MET A 43 -13.29 -12.09 -16.74
N ALA A 44 -14.14 -11.47 -17.56
CA ALA A 44 -15.56 -11.34 -17.25
C ALA A 44 -16.24 -12.70 -17.13
N GLN A 45 -15.93 -13.63 -18.03
CA GLN A 45 -16.42 -15.02 -17.95
C GLN A 45 -15.87 -15.74 -16.72
N LEU A 46 -14.54 -15.68 -16.48
CA LEU A 46 -13.89 -16.34 -15.35
C LEU A 46 -14.44 -15.84 -14.00
N TRP A 47 -14.70 -14.55 -13.90
CA TRP A 47 -15.19 -13.92 -12.68
C TRP A 47 -16.72 -13.91 -12.57
N ASN A 48 -17.41 -14.40 -13.60
CA ASN A 48 -18.86 -14.38 -13.69
C ASN A 48 -19.43 -12.98 -13.46
N VAL A 49 -18.90 -11.99 -14.19
CA VAL A 49 -19.36 -10.60 -14.16
C VAL A 49 -20.05 -10.24 -15.47
N PRO A 50 -21.08 -9.37 -15.46
CA PRO A 50 -21.96 -9.20 -16.62
C PRO A 50 -21.32 -8.47 -17.79
N ARG A 51 -20.30 -7.59 -17.55
CA ARG A 51 -19.73 -6.74 -18.60
C ARG A 51 -18.20 -6.89 -18.71
N ALA A 52 -17.74 -6.90 -19.96
CA ALA A 52 -16.33 -6.71 -20.34
C ALA A 52 -16.21 -5.38 -21.04
N TYR A 53 -15.69 -4.36 -20.35
CA TYR A 53 -15.46 -3.04 -20.92
C TYR A 53 -14.19 -3.05 -21.77
N ARG A 54 -14.17 -2.29 -22.86
CA ARG A 54 -13.01 -2.14 -23.76
C ARG A 54 -11.92 -1.27 -23.14
N ASP A 55 -12.33 -0.22 -22.45
CA ASP A 55 -11.48 0.85 -21.94
C ASP A 55 -12.13 1.54 -20.73
N ILE A 56 -11.45 2.56 -20.20
CA ILE A 56 -11.94 3.36 -19.07
C ILE A 56 -13.15 4.21 -19.48
N GLU A 57 -13.24 4.64 -20.73
CA GLU A 57 -14.32 5.45 -21.26
C GLU A 57 -15.65 4.70 -21.19
N GLU A 58 -15.67 3.42 -21.53
CA GLU A 58 -16.87 2.59 -21.35
C GLU A 58 -17.23 2.37 -19.87
N VAL A 59 -16.22 2.24 -18.99
CA VAL A 59 -16.45 2.10 -17.55
C VAL A 59 -17.14 3.34 -16.98
N ILE A 60 -16.61 4.53 -17.28
CA ILE A 60 -17.14 5.78 -16.71
C ILE A 60 -18.48 6.17 -17.31
N ALA A 61 -18.77 5.76 -18.54
CA ALA A 61 -20.06 5.99 -19.21
C ALA A 61 -21.20 5.10 -18.65
N ASP A 62 -20.88 4.03 -17.93
CA ASP A 62 -21.91 3.17 -17.35
C ASP A 62 -22.54 3.81 -16.10
N PRO A 63 -23.85 4.17 -16.13
CA PRO A 63 -24.52 4.77 -14.98
C PRO A 63 -24.68 3.83 -13.79
N GLN A 64 -24.51 2.50 -13.98
CA GLN A 64 -24.56 1.52 -12.92
C GLN A 64 -23.23 1.39 -12.17
N VAL A 65 -22.14 1.98 -12.68
CA VAL A 65 -20.85 2.03 -12.00
C VAL A 65 -20.77 3.29 -11.14
N GLN A 66 -20.67 3.13 -9.86
CA GLN A 66 -20.53 4.22 -8.88
C GLN A 66 -19.09 4.34 -8.37
N VAL A 67 -18.36 3.21 -8.34
CA VAL A 67 -16.98 3.14 -7.84
C VAL A 67 -16.09 2.45 -8.87
N VAL A 68 -14.95 3.04 -9.16
CA VAL A 68 -13.92 2.46 -10.04
C VAL A 68 -12.73 2.01 -9.19
N HIS A 69 -12.38 0.72 -9.27
CA HIS A 69 -11.16 0.19 -8.70
C HIS A 69 -10.07 0.18 -9.78
N VAL A 70 -9.06 1.04 -9.65
CA VAL A 70 -7.92 1.14 -10.55
C VAL A 70 -6.81 0.22 -10.05
N CYS A 71 -6.63 -0.91 -10.74
CA CYS A 71 -5.71 -2.01 -10.38
C CYS A 71 -4.69 -2.29 -11.51
N THR A 72 -4.36 -1.27 -12.27
CA THR A 72 -3.47 -1.31 -13.45
C THR A 72 -1.99 -1.15 -13.06
N PRO A 73 -1.04 -1.27 -14.00
CA PRO A 73 0.33 -0.80 -13.78
C PRO A 73 0.40 0.71 -13.47
N ASN A 74 1.41 1.11 -12.69
CA ASN A 74 1.53 2.43 -12.07
C ASN A 74 1.34 3.62 -13.02
N HIS A 75 1.94 3.54 -14.23
CA HIS A 75 1.89 4.63 -15.21
C HIS A 75 0.47 4.97 -15.72
N LEU A 76 -0.49 4.08 -15.52
CA LEU A 76 -1.89 4.27 -15.94
C LEU A 76 -2.76 4.88 -14.82
N HIS A 77 -2.31 4.86 -13.57
CA HIS A 77 -3.11 5.30 -12.42
C HIS A 77 -3.62 6.73 -12.60
N ARG A 78 -2.72 7.66 -13.01
CA ARG A 78 -3.04 9.08 -13.17
C ARG A 78 -4.21 9.29 -14.12
N ALA A 79 -4.13 8.74 -15.34
CA ALA A 79 -5.16 8.96 -16.36
C ALA A 79 -6.49 8.31 -15.95
N MET A 80 -6.47 7.09 -15.44
CA MET A 80 -7.69 6.35 -15.10
C MET A 80 -8.39 6.90 -13.87
N ALA A 81 -7.65 7.25 -12.82
CA ALA A 81 -8.24 7.85 -11.62
C ALA A 81 -8.82 9.24 -11.90
N GLN A 82 -8.12 10.04 -12.72
CA GLN A 82 -8.64 11.34 -13.16
C GLN A 82 -9.94 11.21 -13.94
N ALA A 83 -9.98 10.38 -14.99
CA ALA A 83 -11.16 10.17 -15.80
C ALA A 83 -12.37 9.73 -14.96
N ALA A 84 -12.15 8.82 -14.00
CA ALA A 84 -13.20 8.37 -13.09
C ALA A 84 -13.72 9.49 -12.18
N LEU A 85 -12.85 10.31 -11.57
CA LEU A 85 -13.25 11.44 -10.73
C LEU A 85 -13.97 12.51 -11.53
N GLU A 86 -13.49 12.86 -12.72
CA GLU A 86 -14.13 13.84 -13.62
C GLU A 86 -15.52 13.39 -14.08
N ALA A 87 -15.73 12.06 -14.20
CA ALA A 87 -17.02 11.47 -14.51
C ALA A 87 -17.95 11.30 -13.28
N GLY A 88 -17.57 11.83 -12.12
CA GLY A 88 -18.38 11.75 -10.90
C GLY A 88 -18.37 10.38 -10.22
N LYS A 89 -17.37 9.52 -10.48
CA LYS A 89 -17.23 8.20 -9.84
C LYS A 89 -16.30 8.29 -8.63
N HIS A 90 -16.64 7.56 -7.55
CA HIS A 90 -15.71 7.30 -6.46
C HIS A 90 -14.56 6.41 -6.95
N VAL A 91 -13.38 6.52 -6.32
CA VAL A 91 -12.19 5.81 -6.81
C VAL A 91 -11.47 5.11 -5.66
N ILE A 92 -11.11 3.86 -5.88
CA ILE A 92 -10.04 3.17 -5.15
C ILE A 92 -8.89 3.00 -6.15
N CYS A 93 -7.78 3.71 -5.97
CA CYS A 93 -6.63 3.62 -6.86
C CYS A 93 -5.47 2.93 -6.16
N GLU A 94 -4.89 1.90 -6.78
CA GLU A 94 -3.70 1.23 -6.26
C GLU A 94 -2.53 2.19 -6.05
N LYS A 95 -1.66 1.79 -5.13
CA LYS A 95 -0.42 2.51 -4.85
C LYS A 95 0.71 2.11 -5.86
N PRO A 96 1.64 3.02 -6.13
CA PRO A 96 1.63 4.43 -5.77
C PRO A 96 0.49 5.17 -6.48
N LEU A 97 -0.03 6.22 -5.88
CA LEU A 97 -1.14 7.01 -6.46
C LEU A 97 -0.81 7.49 -7.88
N ALA A 98 0.44 7.86 -8.11
CA ALA A 98 1.00 8.19 -9.42
C ALA A 98 2.51 7.94 -9.43
N THR A 99 3.13 7.95 -10.62
CA THR A 99 4.58 7.76 -10.78
C THR A 99 5.39 9.03 -10.59
N THR A 100 4.75 10.20 -10.53
CA THR A 100 5.38 11.51 -10.26
C THR A 100 4.67 12.24 -9.12
N LEU A 101 5.40 13.14 -8.44
CA LEU A 101 4.82 13.98 -7.39
C LEU A 101 3.76 14.94 -7.94
N ASP A 102 4.00 15.54 -9.10
CA ASP A 102 3.07 16.48 -9.74
C ASP A 102 1.74 15.83 -10.08
N ASP A 103 1.77 14.61 -10.62
CA ASP A 103 0.56 13.84 -10.92
C ASP A 103 -0.22 13.45 -9.65
N ALA A 104 0.49 13.06 -8.59
CA ALA A 104 -0.12 12.74 -7.31
C ALA A 104 -0.77 13.99 -6.69
N GLN A 105 -0.13 15.16 -6.83
CA GLN A 105 -0.66 16.44 -6.36
C GLN A 105 -1.92 16.83 -7.13
N ALA A 106 -1.91 16.68 -8.45
CA ALA A 106 -3.05 16.96 -9.30
C ALA A 106 -4.25 16.05 -8.96
N LEU A 107 -4.02 14.75 -8.75
CA LEU A 107 -5.07 13.79 -8.35
C LEU A 107 -5.66 14.10 -6.97
N ALA A 108 -4.80 14.42 -5.99
CA ALA A 108 -5.28 14.77 -4.65
C ALA A 108 -6.08 16.07 -4.64
N ALA A 109 -5.66 17.06 -5.44
CA ALA A 109 -6.41 18.31 -5.61
C ALA A 109 -7.77 18.08 -6.29
N LEU A 110 -7.82 17.27 -7.35
CA LEU A 110 -9.06 16.91 -8.04
C LEU A 110 -10.01 16.16 -7.09
N ALA A 111 -9.54 15.15 -6.36
CA ALA A 111 -10.35 14.43 -5.38
C ALA A 111 -10.94 15.37 -4.32
N ALA A 112 -10.16 16.33 -3.83
CA ALA A 112 -10.63 17.32 -2.86
C ALA A 112 -11.70 18.27 -3.46
N SER A 113 -11.59 18.63 -4.74
CA SER A 113 -12.53 19.54 -5.41
C SER A 113 -13.87 18.89 -5.76
N THR A 114 -13.88 17.59 -6.03
CA THR A 114 -15.09 16.84 -6.40
C THR A 114 -15.95 16.45 -5.20
N GLY A 115 -15.37 16.38 -4.01
CA GLY A 115 -16.03 15.84 -2.81
C GLY A 115 -16.30 14.32 -2.87
N LEU A 116 -15.77 13.63 -3.87
CA LEU A 116 -15.89 12.19 -4.02
C LEU A 116 -14.94 11.46 -3.07
N VAL A 117 -15.33 10.25 -2.67
CA VAL A 117 -14.43 9.36 -1.91
C VAL A 117 -13.36 8.81 -2.86
N ALA A 118 -12.10 9.12 -2.56
CA ALA A 118 -10.93 8.71 -3.33
C ALA A 118 -9.86 8.15 -2.36
N THR A 119 -9.59 6.85 -2.43
CA THR A 119 -8.77 6.11 -1.46
C THR A 119 -7.62 5.34 -2.11
N VAL A 120 -6.55 5.12 -1.33
CA VAL A 120 -5.35 4.37 -1.73
C VAL A 120 -5.14 3.23 -0.75
N PRO A 121 -4.91 1.97 -1.19
CA PRO A 121 -4.88 0.81 -0.31
C PRO A 121 -3.59 0.67 0.51
N PHE A 122 -3.34 1.59 1.44
CA PHE A 122 -2.34 1.40 2.50
C PHE A 122 -2.92 0.46 3.57
N VAL A 123 -3.12 -0.78 3.18
CA VAL A 123 -3.91 -1.78 3.92
C VAL A 123 -3.25 -2.25 5.21
N TYR A 124 -1.95 -2.07 5.39
CA TYR A 124 -1.28 -2.47 6.63
C TYR A 124 -1.77 -1.71 7.86
N ARG A 125 -2.37 -0.52 7.69
CA ARG A 125 -3.10 0.19 8.76
C ARG A 125 -4.28 -0.61 9.33
N TYR A 126 -4.71 -1.68 8.65
CA TYR A 126 -5.87 -2.51 8.99
C TYR A 126 -5.50 -3.81 9.72
N HIS A 127 -4.23 -4.06 10.01
CA HIS A 127 -3.90 -5.11 10.98
C HIS A 127 -4.43 -4.74 12.36
N PRO A 128 -5.19 -5.63 13.03
CA PRO A 128 -5.74 -5.34 14.35
C PRO A 128 -4.69 -4.91 15.37
N VAL A 129 -3.52 -5.59 15.41
CA VAL A 129 -2.45 -5.23 16.33
C VAL A 129 -1.79 -3.89 16.02
N ILE A 130 -1.85 -3.43 14.77
CA ILE A 130 -1.42 -2.09 14.36
C ILE A 130 -2.38 -1.03 14.92
N ARG A 131 -3.67 -1.29 14.90
CA ARG A 131 -4.68 -0.41 15.53
C ARG A 131 -4.46 -0.31 17.04
N GLU A 132 -4.08 -1.42 17.67
CA GLU A 132 -3.71 -1.45 19.09
C GLU A 132 -2.44 -0.62 19.35
N ALA A 133 -1.37 -0.80 18.57
CA ALA A 133 -0.15 -0.02 18.71
C ALA A 133 -0.44 1.50 18.61
N ARG A 134 -1.19 1.91 17.59
CA ARG A 134 -1.61 3.31 17.44
C ARG A 134 -2.42 3.81 18.63
N ALA A 135 -3.36 3.01 19.13
CA ALA A 135 -4.20 3.41 20.27
C ALA A 135 -3.35 3.64 21.52
N ARG A 136 -2.39 2.76 21.82
CA ARG A 136 -1.47 2.91 22.94
C ARG A 136 -0.58 4.15 22.81
N ILE A 137 -0.04 4.40 21.62
CA ILE A 137 0.76 5.61 21.37
C ILE A 137 -0.09 6.86 21.57
N ALA A 138 -1.29 6.90 21.00
CA ALA A 138 -2.20 8.04 21.13
C ALA A 138 -2.68 8.28 22.56
N GLN A 139 -2.74 7.25 23.41
CA GLN A 139 -3.05 7.35 24.84
C GLN A 139 -1.85 7.78 25.69
N GLY A 140 -0.64 7.83 25.11
CA GLY A 140 0.59 8.21 25.80
C GLY A 140 1.26 7.08 26.58
N ASP A 141 0.90 5.82 26.30
CA ASP A 141 1.47 4.64 26.99
C ASP A 141 2.96 4.51 26.76
N LEU A 142 3.45 4.93 25.57
CA LEU A 142 4.88 4.91 25.25
C LEU A 142 5.62 6.16 25.78
N GLY A 143 4.91 7.23 26.15
CA GLY A 143 5.52 8.53 26.45
C GLY A 143 6.07 9.22 25.21
N PRO A 144 6.96 10.23 25.34
CA PRO A 144 7.67 10.83 24.23
C PRO A 144 8.45 9.77 23.43
N LEU A 145 8.36 9.83 22.10
CA LEU A 145 9.07 8.88 21.23
C LEU A 145 10.55 9.25 21.13
N HIS A 146 11.41 8.24 21.15
CA HIS A 146 12.86 8.38 21.10
C HIS A 146 13.44 7.91 19.78
N LEU A 147 12.94 6.77 19.25
CA LEU A 147 13.44 6.15 18.04
C LEU A 147 12.31 5.40 17.32
N ILE A 148 12.37 5.43 16.00
CA ILE A 148 11.53 4.60 15.12
C ILE A 148 12.46 3.88 14.16
N HIS A 149 12.37 2.55 14.05
CA HIS A 149 13.20 1.86 13.08
C HIS A 149 12.53 0.63 12.51
N GLY A 150 13.05 0.17 11.35
CA GLY A 150 12.47 -1.00 10.74
C GLY A 150 13.02 -1.39 9.39
N SER A 151 12.32 -2.33 8.78
CA SER A 151 12.66 -2.86 7.47
C SER A 151 11.44 -3.38 6.73
N TYR A 152 11.52 -3.37 5.39
CA TYR A 152 10.60 -4.12 4.57
C TYR A 152 11.41 -4.96 3.57
N LEU A 153 11.43 -6.28 3.78
CA LEU A 153 12.30 -7.19 3.07
C LEU A 153 11.47 -8.26 2.33
N GLN A 154 11.85 -8.50 1.07
CA GLN A 154 11.27 -9.52 0.19
C GLN A 154 12.38 -10.22 -0.61
N ASP A 155 12.10 -11.38 -1.20
CA ASP A 155 13.06 -12.15 -2.02
C ASP A 155 12.58 -12.45 -3.46
N TRP A 156 11.41 -11.99 -3.84
CA TRP A 156 10.79 -12.38 -5.11
C TRP A 156 11.52 -11.88 -6.38
N LEU A 157 12.46 -10.94 -6.24
CA LEU A 157 13.36 -10.47 -7.29
C LEU A 157 14.82 -10.90 -7.07
N LEU A 158 15.07 -11.88 -6.19
CA LEU A 158 16.42 -12.39 -5.92
C LEU A 158 17.02 -13.09 -7.14
N ASP A 159 16.21 -13.85 -7.90
CA ASP A 159 16.66 -14.50 -9.11
C ASP A 159 16.80 -13.47 -10.26
N PRO A 160 17.96 -13.33 -10.90
CA PRO A 160 18.14 -12.45 -12.06
C PRO A 160 17.23 -12.78 -13.26
N ALA A 161 16.76 -14.02 -13.38
CA ALA A 161 15.78 -14.41 -14.40
C ALA A 161 14.37 -13.82 -14.10
N SER A 162 14.08 -13.46 -12.85
CA SER A 162 12.82 -12.82 -12.46
C SER A 162 12.80 -11.37 -12.94
N ASN A 163 11.80 -11.01 -13.73
CA ASN A 163 11.57 -9.65 -14.18
C ASN A 163 10.08 -9.32 -14.20
N ASN A 164 9.77 -8.05 -13.99
CA ASN A 164 8.42 -7.54 -13.90
C ASN A 164 8.39 -6.09 -14.41
N TRP A 165 7.22 -5.63 -14.86
CA TRP A 165 7.02 -4.25 -15.32
C TRP A 165 7.49 -3.18 -14.32
N ARG A 166 7.55 -3.49 -13.01
CA ARG A 166 8.05 -2.57 -11.98
C ARG A 166 9.54 -2.26 -12.11
N VAL A 167 10.30 -3.16 -12.75
CA VAL A 167 11.74 -2.97 -12.99
C VAL A 167 12.00 -1.95 -14.10
N ASP A 168 11.04 -1.77 -15.02
CA ASP A 168 11.10 -0.76 -16.07
C ASP A 168 10.70 0.61 -15.53
N PRO A 169 11.60 1.62 -15.48
CA PRO A 169 11.29 2.95 -14.98
C PRO A 169 10.17 3.67 -15.75
N ALA A 170 9.95 3.34 -17.03
CA ALA A 170 8.86 3.93 -17.83
C ALA A 170 7.47 3.46 -17.37
N LEU A 171 7.37 2.27 -16.80
CA LEU A 171 6.13 1.66 -16.35
C LEU A 171 5.94 1.75 -14.83
N GLY A 172 7.02 1.53 -14.07
CA GLY A 172 7.03 1.49 -12.61
C GLY A 172 7.27 2.84 -11.93
N GLY A 173 7.97 3.76 -12.61
CA GLY A 173 8.49 5.00 -12.05
C GLY A 173 9.99 4.93 -11.76
N THR A 174 10.58 6.06 -11.36
CA THR A 174 12.04 6.22 -11.19
C THR A 174 12.65 5.51 -9.99
N SER A 175 11.86 5.08 -9.03
CA SER A 175 12.25 4.25 -7.88
C SER A 175 11.42 2.98 -7.90
N ARG A 176 12.06 1.85 -7.66
CA ARG A 176 11.38 0.56 -7.60
C ARG A 176 11.16 0.10 -6.16
N VAL A 177 12.22 -0.33 -5.47
CA VAL A 177 12.05 -0.95 -4.15
C VAL A 177 11.50 0.04 -3.13
N PHE A 178 11.97 1.30 -3.14
CA PHE A 178 11.47 2.27 -2.17
C PHE A 178 10.04 2.69 -2.47
N ALA A 179 9.70 2.97 -3.74
CA ALA A 179 8.34 3.33 -4.13
C ALA A 179 7.35 2.18 -3.96
N ASP A 180 7.76 0.92 -4.19
CA ASP A 180 6.88 -0.25 -4.08
C ASP A 180 6.62 -0.64 -2.63
N ILE A 181 7.67 -0.83 -1.81
CA ILE A 181 7.54 -1.34 -0.45
C ILE A 181 7.96 -0.35 0.64
N GLY A 182 8.93 0.53 0.40
CA GLY A 182 9.30 1.58 1.36
C GLY A 182 8.15 2.55 1.65
N SER A 183 7.35 2.86 0.63
CA SER A 183 6.15 3.70 0.74
C SER A 183 5.14 3.15 1.76
N HIS A 184 4.91 1.85 1.78
CA HIS A 184 4.04 1.20 2.76
C HIS A 184 4.56 1.35 4.20
N TRP A 185 5.87 1.17 4.40
CA TRP A 185 6.46 1.31 5.72
C TRP A 185 6.36 2.76 6.21
N CYS A 186 6.69 3.73 5.36
CA CYS A 186 6.60 5.14 5.71
C CYS A 186 5.16 5.55 6.06
N ASP A 187 4.19 5.18 5.23
CA ASP A 187 2.78 5.44 5.50
C ASP A 187 2.33 4.84 6.83
N LEU A 188 2.68 3.57 7.06
CA LEU A 188 2.29 2.84 8.26
C LEU A 188 2.86 3.48 9.51
N VAL A 189 4.16 3.79 9.50
CA VAL A 189 4.88 4.28 10.67
C VAL A 189 4.49 5.71 11.00
N GLU A 190 4.35 6.62 10.01
CA GLU A 190 3.80 7.96 10.25
C GLU A 190 2.39 7.88 10.86
N TRP A 191 1.56 6.98 10.33
CA TRP A 191 0.20 6.82 10.82
C TRP A 191 0.15 6.25 12.24
N VAL A 192 0.97 5.23 12.55
CA VAL A 192 1.00 4.58 13.88
C VAL A 192 1.58 5.51 14.93
N SER A 193 2.73 6.13 14.65
CA SER A 193 3.42 7.04 15.58
C SER A 193 2.68 8.36 15.79
N GLY A 194 1.95 8.82 14.76
CA GLY A 194 1.39 10.17 14.72
C GLY A 194 2.41 11.25 14.40
N GLU A 195 3.66 10.88 14.07
CA GLU A 195 4.74 11.79 13.72
C GLU A 195 5.07 11.73 12.22
N GLY A 196 4.98 12.87 11.55
CA GLY A 196 5.34 12.99 10.12
C GLY A 196 6.84 13.20 9.92
N PHE A 197 7.41 12.58 8.91
CA PHE A 197 8.81 12.77 8.51
C PHE A 197 9.02 14.15 7.91
N ALA A 198 9.96 14.92 8.44
CA ALA A 198 10.32 16.26 8.00
C ALA A 198 11.55 16.29 7.06
N GLU A 199 12.52 15.40 7.30
CA GLU A 199 13.75 15.31 6.56
C GLU A 199 14.16 13.86 6.32
N VAL A 200 14.92 13.61 5.24
CA VAL A 200 15.45 12.29 4.88
C VAL A 200 16.90 12.38 4.37
N ASN A 201 17.70 11.35 4.73
CA ASN A 201 18.97 11.02 4.08
C ASN A 201 18.91 9.56 3.62
N ALA A 202 19.17 9.30 2.32
CA ALA A 202 18.99 8.00 1.73
C ALA A 202 20.14 7.55 0.82
N ALA A 203 20.27 6.23 0.68
CA ALA A 203 21.18 5.58 -0.26
C ALA A 203 20.47 4.44 -1.00
N PHE A 204 20.76 4.29 -2.29
CA PHE A 204 20.23 3.25 -3.15
C PHE A 204 21.33 2.32 -3.64
N SER A 205 20.99 1.04 -3.88
CA SER A 205 21.89 0.04 -4.47
C SER A 205 21.13 -0.80 -5.51
N THR A 206 21.68 -0.87 -6.72
CA THR A 206 21.29 -1.83 -7.76
C THR A 206 22.23 -3.01 -7.68
N VAL A 207 21.81 -4.10 -7.04
CA VAL A 207 22.63 -5.29 -6.78
C VAL A 207 22.65 -6.20 -7.99
N ILE A 208 21.51 -6.30 -8.71
CA ILE A 208 21.34 -7.12 -9.90
C ILE A 208 21.22 -6.17 -11.10
N ALA A 209 22.38 -5.94 -11.75
CA ALA A 209 22.51 -4.97 -12.83
C ALA A 209 21.86 -5.42 -14.16
N GLU A 210 21.60 -6.71 -14.33
CA GLU A 210 20.97 -7.27 -15.53
C GLU A 210 19.89 -8.27 -15.14
N ARG A 211 18.74 -8.22 -15.82
CA ARG A 211 17.62 -9.15 -15.61
C ARG A 211 17.10 -9.70 -16.94
N GLY A 212 16.49 -10.88 -16.90
CA GLY A 212 15.78 -11.44 -18.03
C GLY A 212 14.71 -10.48 -18.57
N ALA A 213 14.31 -10.59 -19.83
CA ALA A 213 13.24 -9.77 -20.39
C ALA A 213 11.92 -9.97 -19.62
N VAL A 214 11.10 -8.92 -19.55
CA VAL A 214 9.84 -8.95 -18.80
C VAL A 214 8.95 -10.09 -19.27
N SER A 215 8.67 -11.04 -18.41
CA SER A 215 7.79 -12.17 -18.68
C SER A 215 6.93 -12.47 -17.46
N GLY A 216 5.61 -12.44 -17.62
CA GLY A 216 4.69 -12.96 -16.63
C GLY A 216 4.14 -11.98 -15.61
N GLN A 217 3.37 -12.51 -14.67
CA GLN A 217 2.75 -11.78 -13.57
C GLN A 217 3.74 -11.62 -12.39
N SER A 218 3.52 -10.61 -11.55
CA SER A 218 4.25 -10.47 -10.28
C SER A 218 4.16 -11.75 -9.45
N PHE A 219 5.27 -12.16 -8.84
CA PHE A 219 5.39 -13.39 -8.05
C PHE A 219 5.24 -14.70 -8.84
N SER A 220 5.38 -14.69 -10.16
CA SER A 220 5.41 -15.91 -10.99
C SER A 220 6.84 -16.44 -11.15
N THR A 221 6.96 -17.76 -11.27
CA THR A 221 8.24 -18.40 -11.60
C THR A 221 8.65 -18.06 -13.04
N PRO A 222 9.93 -17.73 -13.32
CA PRO A 222 10.41 -17.47 -14.67
C PRO A 222 10.19 -18.68 -15.58
N THR A 223 9.69 -18.46 -16.79
CA THR A 223 9.31 -19.57 -17.71
C THR A 223 10.31 -19.91 -18.79
N ALA A 224 11.35 -19.11 -19.01
CA ALA A 224 12.46 -19.42 -19.96
C ALA A 224 13.62 -18.45 -19.80
N ALA A 225 14.82 -18.84 -20.24
CA ALA A 225 15.96 -17.95 -20.40
C ALA A 225 15.64 -16.93 -21.51
N SER A 226 15.39 -15.68 -21.13
CA SER A 226 15.21 -14.56 -22.03
C SER A 226 16.50 -13.73 -22.10
N ALA A 227 16.65 -12.91 -23.15
CA ALA A 227 17.78 -12.01 -23.27
C ALA A 227 17.88 -11.11 -22.02
N MET A 228 19.08 -10.99 -21.44
CA MET A 228 19.33 -10.13 -20.30
C MET A 228 19.27 -8.66 -20.71
N GLN A 229 18.69 -7.83 -19.86
CA GLN A 229 18.54 -6.39 -20.06
C GLN A 229 19.11 -5.65 -18.86
N ALA A 230 19.80 -4.55 -19.11
CA ALA A 230 20.34 -3.70 -18.06
C ALA A 230 19.21 -3.06 -17.22
N VAL A 231 19.39 -3.04 -15.90
CA VAL A 231 18.46 -2.49 -14.92
C VAL A 231 19.12 -1.34 -14.16
N THR A 232 18.42 -0.24 -14.04
CA THR A 232 18.90 0.96 -13.33
C THR A 232 18.12 1.25 -12.07
N SER A 233 16.96 0.60 -11.85
CA SER A 233 16.18 0.76 -10.63
C SER A 233 16.81 -0.02 -9.46
N GLU A 234 16.72 0.52 -8.28
CA GLU A 234 17.36 -0.01 -7.08
C GLU A 234 16.70 -1.30 -6.57
N ASP A 235 17.52 -2.27 -6.12
CA ASP A 235 17.09 -3.50 -5.44
C ASP A 235 17.01 -3.32 -3.92
N VAL A 236 17.82 -2.39 -3.38
CA VAL A 236 17.97 -2.11 -1.95
C VAL A 236 17.98 -0.60 -1.75
N ALA A 237 17.32 -0.14 -0.69
CA ALA A 237 17.45 1.24 -0.21
C ALA A 237 17.59 1.25 1.31
N ALA A 238 18.40 2.18 1.82
CA ALA A 238 18.50 2.54 3.22
C ALA A 238 18.18 4.05 3.36
N ALA A 239 17.37 4.40 4.35
CA ALA A 239 16.97 5.77 4.60
C ALA A 239 16.97 6.07 6.11
N MET A 240 17.48 7.23 6.48
CA MET A 240 17.30 7.84 7.79
C MET A 240 16.35 9.02 7.66
N PHE A 241 15.46 9.16 8.61
CA PHE A 241 14.49 10.26 8.67
C PHE A 241 14.63 11.00 10.00
N ARG A 242 14.17 12.25 9.99
CA ARG A 242 13.84 13.01 11.20
C ARG A 242 12.39 13.44 11.11
N THR A 243 11.63 13.19 12.18
CA THR A 243 10.25 13.65 12.26
C THR A 243 10.16 15.14 12.56
N GLY A 244 8.98 15.74 12.40
CA GLY A 244 8.73 17.12 12.81
C GLY A 244 8.90 17.36 14.32
N ALA A 245 8.77 16.32 15.15
CA ALA A 245 9.04 16.35 16.58
C ALA A 245 10.54 16.18 16.93
N GLY A 246 11.37 15.83 15.94
CA GLY A 246 12.81 15.61 16.12
C GLY A 246 13.21 14.14 16.34
N THR A 247 12.25 13.21 16.41
CA THR A 247 12.51 11.78 16.55
C THR A 247 13.29 11.27 15.35
N LEU A 248 14.37 10.51 15.59
CA LEU A 248 15.13 9.86 14.54
C LEU A 248 14.42 8.57 14.10
N ALA A 249 14.38 8.35 12.77
CA ALA A 249 13.86 7.09 12.23
C ALA A 249 14.81 6.50 11.19
N SER A 250 14.78 5.15 11.02
CA SER A 250 15.58 4.45 10.02
C SER A 250 14.83 3.30 9.37
N LEU A 251 15.03 3.14 8.07
CA LEU A 251 14.38 2.12 7.25
C LEU A 251 15.39 1.44 6.33
N THR A 252 15.35 0.11 6.25
CA THR A 252 16.00 -0.66 5.19
C THR A 252 14.94 -1.41 4.38
N VAL A 253 14.98 -1.28 3.06
CA VAL A 253 14.09 -2.01 2.15
C VAL A 253 14.88 -2.81 1.13
N SER A 254 14.41 -4.02 0.79
CA SER A 254 15.05 -4.89 -0.20
C SER A 254 14.03 -5.85 -0.81
N GLN A 255 14.18 -6.12 -2.11
CA GLN A 255 13.44 -7.17 -2.82
C GLN A 255 14.33 -8.35 -3.22
N VAL A 256 15.56 -8.41 -2.66
CA VAL A 256 16.57 -9.44 -2.91
C VAL A 256 17.10 -10.07 -1.62
N SER A 257 16.30 -10.10 -0.57
CA SER A 257 16.67 -10.65 0.75
C SER A 257 16.21 -12.10 0.86
N ALA A 258 17.10 -13.05 0.60
CA ALA A 258 16.80 -14.49 0.60
C ALA A 258 16.04 -14.94 1.85
N GLY A 259 14.92 -15.66 1.65
CA GLY A 259 14.08 -16.21 2.72
C GLY A 259 13.17 -15.21 3.41
N ARG A 260 13.11 -13.96 2.94
CA ARG A 260 12.14 -12.97 3.41
C ARG A 260 11.01 -12.83 2.36
N HIS A 261 9.83 -13.34 2.70
CA HIS A 261 8.72 -13.36 1.74
C HIS A 261 7.94 -12.05 1.72
N ASN A 262 7.63 -11.50 2.91
CA ASN A 262 6.91 -10.23 3.03
C ASN A 262 7.11 -9.59 4.42
N ARG A 263 8.37 -9.44 4.84
CA ARG A 263 8.71 -8.97 6.18
C ARG A 263 8.69 -7.44 6.25
N LEU A 264 7.51 -6.84 6.42
CA LEU A 264 7.39 -5.49 6.95
C LEU A 264 7.51 -5.56 8.47
N TRP A 265 8.49 -4.89 9.01
CA TRP A 265 8.76 -4.84 10.45
C TRP A 265 9.07 -3.42 10.88
N PHE A 266 8.57 -3.03 12.04
CA PHE A 266 8.99 -1.83 12.71
C PHE A 266 9.05 -2.01 14.22
N GLU A 267 9.83 -1.16 14.87
CA GLU A 267 9.84 -0.92 16.31
C GLU A 267 9.78 0.57 16.57
N ILE A 268 8.97 0.97 17.55
CA ILE A 268 8.79 2.36 17.99
C ILE A 268 9.09 2.39 19.47
N ASP A 269 10.14 3.13 19.84
CA ASP A 269 10.66 3.25 21.19
C ASP A 269 10.24 4.57 21.81
N GLY A 270 9.69 4.51 23.00
CA GLY A 270 9.32 5.68 23.78
C GLY A 270 9.91 5.65 25.20
N ALA A 271 9.73 6.72 25.93
CA ALA A 271 10.27 6.88 27.29
C ALA A 271 9.68 5.90 28.31
N LYS A 272 8.50 5.32 28.06
CA LYS A 272 7.79 4.44 28.99
C LYS A 272 7.63 3.02 28.49
N ALA A 273 7.63 2.81 27.18
CA ALA A 273 7.48 1.49 26.58
C ALA A 273 7.93 1.54 25.11
N SER A 274 8.18 0.37 24.54
CA SER A 274 8.42 0.15 23.11
C SER A 274 7.37 -0.80 22.55
N VAL A 275 7.06 -0.69 21.25
CA VAL A 275 6.20 -1.64 20.54
C VAL A 275 6.86 -2.08 19.24
N ALA A 276 6.77 -3.38 18.91
CA ALA A 276 7.25 -3.92 17.65
C ALA A 276 6.21 -4.78 16.94
N PHE A 277 6.18 -4.66 15.62
CA PHE A 277 5.30 -5.43 14.73
C PHE A 277 6.10 -6.16 13.65
N ASN A 278 5.66 -7.35 13.30
CA ASN A 278 6.20 -8.13 12.20
C ASN A 278 5.07 -8.70 11.34
N GLN A 279 5.03 -8.32 10.06
CA GLN A 279 4.02 -8.79 9.09
C GLN A 279 4.04 -10.32 8.90
N GLU A 280 5.20 -10.97 9.05
CA GLU A 280 5.29 -12.43 8.96
C GLU A 280 4.80 -13.14 10.23
N ASP A 281 4.51 -12.39 11.31
CA ASP A 281 3.80 -12.84 12.53
C ASP A 281 2.77 -11.78 12.95
N ALA A 282 1.79 -11.52 12.09
CA ALA A 282 0.85 -10.41 12.22
C ALA A 282 -0.22 -10.59 13.34
N GLU A 283 -0.21 -11.71 14.05
CA GLU A 283 -1.13 -12.00 15.16
C GLU A 283 -0.72 -11.31 16.46
N ARG A 284 0.52 -10.80 16.54
CA ARG A 284 1.17 -10.38 17.79
C ARG A 284 1.71 -8.97 17.69
N LEU A 285 1.62 -8.24 18.80
CA LEU A 285 2.36 -7.01 19.05
C LEU A 285 3.28 -7.27 20.24
N TRP A 286 4.58 -7.11 20.07
CA TRP A 286 5.53 -7.13 21.18
C TRP A 286 5.51 -5.76 21.87
N ILE A 287 5.61 -5.78 23.21
CA ILE A 287 5.62 -4.57 24.05
C ILE A 287 6.75 -4.71 25.05
N GLY A 288 7.76 -3.84 24.96
CA GLY A 288 8.88 -3.74 25.89
C GLY A 288 8.57 -2.73 26.99
N LEU A 289 8.89 -3.08 28.25
CA LEU A 289 8.70 -2.24 29.43
C LEU A 289 10.04 -1.95 30.14
N PRO A 290 10.21 -0.77 30.78
CA PRO A 290 11.50 -0.37 31.36
C PRO A 290 12.04 -1.27 32.49
N ASP A 291 11.17 -2.03 33.15
CA ASP A 291 11.50 -2.89 34.32
C ASP A 291 11.88 -4.32 33.93
N GLN A 292 12.49 -4.51 32.76
CA GLN A 292 12.92 -5.78 32.20
C GLN A 292 11.77 -6.77 31.89
N ARG A 293 10.54 -6.28 31.83
CA ARG A 293 9.38 -7.06 31.40
C ARG A 293 9.14 -6.86 29.93
N GLU A 294 8.66 -7.89 29.30
CA GLU A 294 8.08 -7.83 27.95
C GLU A 294 6.69 -8.46 27.97
N GLU A 295 5.82 -7.95 27.14
CA GLU A 295 4.47 -8.45 26.97
C GLU A 295 4.23 -8.77 25.49
N THR A 296 3.43 -9.76 25.21
CA THR A 296 2.91 -10.02 23.87
C THR A 296 1.40 -9.81 23.89
N PHE A 297 0.95 -8.78 23.19
CA PHE A 297 -0.48 -8.58 22.95
C PHE A 297 -0.89 -9.43 21.74
N MET A 298 -1.86 -10.33 21.98
CA MET A 298 -2.46 -11.17 20.91
C MET A 298 -3.71 -10.49 20.38
N ARG A 299 -3.84 -10.46 19.05
CA ARG A 299 -5.08 -10.06 18.40
C ARG A 299 -6.27 -10.91 18.88
N GLY A 300 -7.41 -10.29 19.07
CA GLY A 300 -8.65 -11.01 19.38
C GLY A 300 -9.83 -10.08 19.57
N PRO A 301 -11.07 -10.52 19.32
CA PRO A 301 -12.28 -9.68 19.38
C PRO A 301 -12.67 -9.23 20.79
N GLY A 302 -12.09 -9.83 21.82
CA GLY A 302 -12.42 -9.56 23.23
C GLY A 302 -11.45 -8.64 23.98
N ALA A 303 -10.35 -8.21 23.36
CA ALA A 303 -9.29 -7.47 24.04
C ALA A 303 -8.84 -6.22 23.27
N GLY A 304 -8.09 -5.32 23.92
CA GLY A 304 -7.47 -4.15 23.32
C GLY A 304 -8.43 -3.02 22.96
N SER A 305 -7.99 -2.15 22.06
CA SER A 305 -8.71 -0.96 21.60
C SER A 305 -9.97 -1.31 20.80
N ALA A 306 -10.90 -0.35 20.67
CA ALA A 306 -12.14 -0.55 19.92
C ALA A 306 -11.87 -0.93 18.45
N GLU A 307 -10.91 -0.26 17.80
CA GLU A 307 -10.56 -0.53 16.42
C GLU A 307 -9.86 -1.89 16.24
N GLN A 308 -9.02 -2.29 17.20
CA GLN A 308 -8.44 -3.64 17.22
C GLN A 308 -9.54 -4.71 17.29
N ARG A 309 -10.52 -4.54 18.18
CA ARG A 309 -11.65 -5.48 18.30
C ARG A 309 -12.52 -5.51 17.05
N ARG A 310 -12.80 -4.35 16.46
CA ARG A 310 -13.59 -4.23 15.22
C ARG A 310 -12.97 -5.02 14.06
N LEU A 311 -11.64 -4.96 13.93
CA LEU A 311 -10.90 -5.60 12.85
C LEU A 311 -10.54 -7.07 13.15
N SER A 312 -10.68 -7.53 14.39
CA SER A 312 -10.47 -8.93 14.77
C SER A 312 -11.70 -9.77 14.47
N VAL A 313 -11.87 -10.18 13.22
CA VAL A 313 -13.04 -10.94 12.76
C VAL A 313 -13.02 -12.42 13.14
N LEU A 314 -11.87 -12.94 13.58
CA LEU A 314 -11.69 -14.32 14.03
C LEU A 314 -11.16 -14.33 15.48
N PRO A 315 -11.40 -15.38 16.27
CA PRO A 315 -10.80 -15.55 17.58
C PRO A 315 -9.27 -15.64 17.50
N ALA A 316 -8.59 -15.34 18.60
CA ALA A 316 -7.13 -15.54 18.72
C ALA A 316 -6.75 -16.98 18.35
N GLY A 317 -5.61 -17.17 17.69
CA GLY A 317 -5.14 -18.47 17.21
C GLY A 317 -5.73 -18.93 15.87
N HIS A 318 -6.68 -18.19 15.28
CA HIS A 318 -7.17 -18.40 13.92
C HIS A 318 -6.54 -17.32 13.02
N ALA A 319 -5.56 -17.68 12.21
CA ALA A 319 -4.74 -16.74 11.45
C ALA A 319 -5.56 -15.74 10.63
N GLN A 320 -5.24 -14.46 10.80
CA GLN A 320 -5.81 -13.33 10.08
C GLN A 320 -4.67 -12.45 9.54
N GLY A 321 -4.79 -11.94 8.32
CA GLY A 321 -3.67 -11.21 7.72
C GLY A 321 -4.07 -10.30 6.56
N TYR A 322 -3.21 -10.21 5.55
CA TYR A 322 -3.30 -9.29 4.43
C TYR A 322 -4.68 -9.25 3.74
N ALA A 323 -5.30 -10.42 3.53
CA ALA A 323 -6.61 -10.48 2.87
C ALA A 323 -7.68 -9.73 3.67
N GLN A 324 -7.76 -9.97 4.99
CA GLN A 324 -8.71 -9.31 5.87
C GLN A 324 -8.45 -7.81 6.01
N CYS A 325 -7.17 -7.38 5.94
CA CYS A 325 -6.83 -5.96 5.90
C CYS A 325 -7.40 -5.30 4.64
N PHE A 326 -7.29 -5.95 3.50
CA PHE A 326 -7.85 -5.45 2.23
C PHE A 326 -9.39 -5.42 2.27
N GLU A 327 -10.01 -6.48 2.79
CA GLU A 327 -11.46 -6.59 2.95
C GLU A 327 -12.00 -5.43 3.83
N ALA A 328 -11.35 -5.18 4.96
CA ALA A 328 -11.72 -4.10 5.87
C ALA A 328 -11.50 -2.69 5.26
N PHE A 329 -10.41 -2.49 4.52
CA PHE A 329 -10.14 -1.24 3.80
C PHE A 329 -11.22 -0.93 2.77
N VAL A 330 -11.60 -1.91 1.94
CA VAL A 330 -12.65 -1.73 0.93
C VAL A 330 -14.01 -1.48 1.59
N ALA A 331 -14.35 -2.22 2.64
CA ALA A 331 -15.57 -2.00 3.41
C ALA A 331 -15.62 -0.59 4.01
N ASP A 332 -14.52 -0.12 4.62
CA ASP A 332 -14.45 1.24 5.16
C ASP A 332 -14.53 2.32 4.05
N THR A 333 -13.97 2.06 2.86
CA THR A 333 -14.16 2.95 1.71
C THR A 333 -15.63 3.08 1.32
N TYR A 334 -16.36 1.98 1.28
CA TYR A 334 -17.80 2.00 0.96
C TYR A 334 -18.63 2.67 2.04
N ARG A 335 -18.32 2.43 3.31
CA ARG A 335 -18.94 3.17 4.43
C ARG A 335 -18.69 4.68 4.33
N ALA A 336 -17.50 5.09 3.88
CA ALA A 336 -17.21 6.51 3.63
C ALA A 336 -18.08 7.08 2.49
N ILE A 337 -18.35 6.30 1.44
CA ILE A 337 -19.29 6.69 0.37
C ILE A 337 -20.71 6.85 0.91
N GLU A 338 -21.09 6.08 1.91
CA GLU A 338 -22.38 6.17 2.62
C GLU A 338 -22.43 7.32 3.64
N GLY A 339 -21.34 8.09 3.77
CA GLY A 339 -21.27 9.29 4.63
C GLY A 339 -20.67 9.04 6.02
N GLU A 340 -20.17 7.83 6.32
CA GLU A 340 -19.45 7.57 7.55
C GLU A 340 -18.01 8.13 7.49
N ARG A 341 -17.34 8.15 8.63
CA ARG A 341 -15.95 8.60 8.75
C ARG A 341 -15.08 7.51 9.41
N PRO A 342 -14.75 6.42 8.70
CA PRO A 342 -13.93 5.36 9.25
C PRO A 342 -12.56 5.88 9.69
N GLN A 343 -12.12 5.47 10.88
CA GLN A 343 -10.85 5.92 11.44
C GLN A 343 -9.68 5.41 10.60
N GLY A 344 -8.79 6.33 10.19
CA GLY A 344 -7.54 5.98 9.50
C GLY A 344 -7.73 5.42 8.10
N LEU A 345 -8.85 5.70 7.44
CA LEU A 345 -9.05 5.38 6.02
C LEU A 345 -8.04 6.17 5.17
N PRO A 346 -7.14 5.49 4.44
CA PRO A 346 -6.15 6.17 3.63
C PRO A 346 -6.79 6.70 2.34
N THR A 347 -6.57 7.98 2.08
CA THR A 347 -7.14 8.75 0.98
C THR A 347 -6.07 9.16 -0.04
N PHE A 348 -6.48 9.84 -1.12
CA PHE A 348 -5.52 10.43 -2.07
C PHE A 348 -4.58 11.45 -1.41
N LYS A 349 -4.95 12.05 -0.27
CA LYS A 349 -4.03 12.88 0.53
C LYS A 349 -2.86 12.05 1.07
N ASP A 350 -3.14 10.84 1.54
CA ASP A 350 -2.10 9.90 2.02
C ASP A 350 -1.25 9.41 0.84
N GLY A 351 -1.88 9.17 -0.33
CA GLY A 351 -1.18 8.86 -1.58
C GLY A 351 -0.23 9.97 -2.02
N LEU A 352 -0.64 11.24 -1.93
CA LEU A 352 0.21 12.40 -2.17
C LEU A 352 1.36 12.48 -1.15
N ARG A 353 1.09 12.25 0.14
CA ARG A 353 2.13 12.23 1.17
C ARG A 353 3.19 11.18 0.85
N SER A 354 2.76 9.98 0.49
CA SER A 354 3.65 8.90 0.08
C SER A 354 4.49 9.27 -1.16
N ALA A 355 3.88 9.84 -2.19
CA ALA A 355 4.58 10.29 -3.39
C ALA A 355 5.64 11.35 -3.07
N ARG A 356 5.35 12.28 -2.15
CA ARG A 356 6.29 13.31 -1.68
C ARG A 356 7.49 12.68 -0.96
N ILE A 357 7.25 11.72 -0.07
CA ILE A 357 8.34 11.00 0.61
C ILE A 357 9.23 10.30 -0.41
N VAL A 358 8.65 9.56 -1.36
CA VAL A 358 9.39 8.86 -2.42
C VAL A 358 10.24 9.84 -3.25
N ASP A 359 9.67 10.96 -3.68
CA ASP A 359 10.39 12.00 -4.43
C ASP A 359 11.60 12.53 -3.66
N ARG A 360 11.45 12.83 -2.37
CA ARG A 360 12.51 13.36 -1.52
C ARG A 360 13.58 12.30 -1.19
N VAL A 361 13.20 11.04 -1.05
CA VAL A 361 14.16 9.94 -0.89
C VAL A 361 15.01 9.77 -2.16
N ILE A 362 14.42 9.84 -3.35
CA ILE A 362 15.14 9.83 -4.63
C ILE A 362 16.12 11.03 -4.71
N ALA A 363 15.65 12.24 -4.37
CA ALA A 363 16.46 13.44 -4.39
C ALA A 363 17.65 13.33 -3.42
N SER A 364 17.42 12.84 -2.21
CA SER A 364 18.45 12.61 -1.19
C SER A 364 19.47 11.56 -1.63
N ALA A 365 19.04 10.43 -2.17
CA ALA A 365 19.95 9.39 -2.66
C ALA A 365 20.85 9.89 -3.80
N ARG A 366 20.33 10.77 -4.69
CA ARG A 366 21.10 11.38 -5.78
C ARG A 366 22.09 12.43 -5.28
N SER A 367 21.65 13.31 -4.38
CA SER A 367 22.48 14.39 -3.83
C SER A 367 23.44 13.93 -2.73
N ARG A 368 23.21 12.76 -2.13
CA ARG A 368 23.90 12.23 -0.94
C ARG A 368 23.84 13.18 0.26
N ALA A 369 22.74 13.89 0.40
CA ALA A 369 22.53 14.91 1.43
C ALA A 369 21.15 14.79 2.07
N TRP A 370 20.99 15.34 3.27
CA TRP A 370 19.68 15.52 3.89
C TRP A 370 18.79 16.39 3.00
N THR A 371 17.55 15.98 2.85
CA THR A 371 16.55 16.65 2.01
C THR A 371 15.27 16.84 2.81
N THR A 372 14.71 18.05 2.79
CA THR A 372 13.43 18.37 3.45
C THR A 372 12.27 17.72 2.69
N ILE A 373 11.36 17.09 3.42
CA ILE A 373 10.18 16.41 2.86
C ILE A 373 9.00 17.38 2.72
N GLY A 374 8.76 18.24 3.69
CA GLY A 374 7.67 19.21 3.70
C GLY A 374 6.31 18.67 4.16
#